data_f96a03fb92e8f6c452874ccac3047a5b
#
_entry.id   f96a03fb92e8f6c452874ccac3047a5b
#
_cell.length_a   1.000
_cell.length_b   1.000
_cell.length_c   1.000
_cell.angle_alpha   90.00
_cell.angle_beta   90.00
_cell.angle_gamma   90.00
#
_symmetry.space_group_name_H-M   'P 1'
#
loop_
_entity.id
_entity.type
_entity.pdbx_description
1 polymer ?
#
loop_
_entity_poly.entity_id
_entity_poly.type
_entity_poly.pdbx_seq_one_letter_code
_entity_poly.pdbx_strand_id
1 'polypeptide(L)'
;MKKYLLLCVFSVCVVLLISCHKSKPEIVNDFIDAKNSYDTEKLSQYLTDDFMYYYDDTVSDKSEYLDKDGWDIFKTIEEKTTLLKIQDLDSIIKTEETVSHIADSLLEVNPKIVLKRTYRFSGDKLKSITVDSILNPEEYQKSYNEKYIPFAFYIQDKYDIRDENELTIEHIIKYLNEYVALPISERKEYSTYAHLQGAFTSNDCHLYKALIFRGKKTVTIIDGFFGFPFATSYEIDENYIRIRTDKSDLLFEIKDSETLIGEGFAQGTFTKSN
;
A
#
# COMPACT_ATOMS: atom_id res chain seq x y z
N MET A 1 -12.55 67.73 -18.29
CA MET A 1 -12.16 66.39 -18.80
C MET A 1 -11.03 65.70 -18.02
N LYS A 2 -9.90 66.36 -17.70
CA LYS A 2 -8.79 65.71 -16.93
C LYS A 2 -9.20 65.12 -15.55
N LYS A 3 -10.13 65.72 -14.81
CA LYS A 3 -10.57 65.21 -13.50
C LYS A 3 -11.37 63.91 -13.56
N TYR A 4 -12.18 63.72 -14.61
CA TYR A 4 -12.95 62.48 -14.81
C TYR A 4 -12.09 61.33 -15.31
N LEU A 5 -11.06 61.64 -16.07
CA LEU A 5 -10.08 60.64 -16.56
C LEU A 5 -9.28 60.05 -15.38
N LEU A 6 -8.88 60.89 -14.42
CA LEU A 6 -8.16 60.48 -13.21
C LEU A 6 -9.04 59.58 -12.30
N LEU A 7 -10.35 59.92 -12.17
CA LEU A 7 -11.32 59.17 -11.38
C LEU A 7 -11.58 57.76 -11.99
N CYS A 8 -11.69 57.67 -13.33
CA CYS A 8 -11.84 56.41 -14.05
C CYS A 8 -10.60 55.54 -13.89
N VAL A 9 -9.39 56.10 -14.02
CA VAL A 9 -8.14 55.35 -13.86
C VAL A 9 -8.00 54.85 -12.43
N PHE A 10 -8.36 55.66 -11.42
CA PHE A 10 -8.34 55.23 -10.02
C PHE A 10 -9.38 54.16 -9.72
N SER A 11 -10.58 54.24 -10.31
CA SER A 11 -11.64 53.24 -10.16
C SER A 11 -11.26 51.91 -10.82
N VAL A 12 -10.62 51.95 -12.00
CA VAL A 12 -10.11 50.71 -12.69
C VAL A 12 -8.94 50.10 -11.93
N CYS A 13 -8.02 50.92 -11.38
CA CYS A 13 -6.95 50.42 -10.52
C CYS A 13 -7.47 49.80 -9.22
N VAL A 14 -8.52 50.36 -8.61
CA VAL A 14 -9.15 49.77 -7.40
C VAL A 14 -9.88 48.48 -7.73
N VAL A 15 -10.52 48.37 -8.89
CA VAL A 15 -11.15 47.10 -9.34
C VAL A 15 -10.11 46.05 -9.68
N LEU A 16 -8.91 46.41 -10.21
CA LEU A 16 -7.80 45.49 -10.44
C LEU A 16 -7.07 45.11 -9.15
N LEU A 17 -7.22 45.86 -8.09
CA LEU A 17 -6.72 45.55 -6.74
C LEU A 17 -7.74 44.76 -5.88
N ILE A 18 -8.96 44.53 -6.36
CA ILE A 18 -9.84 43.49 -5.81
C ILE A 18 -9.26 42.17 -6.22
N SER A 19 -8.24 41.85 -5.50
CA SER A 19 -7.34 40.72 -5.60
C SER A 19 -8.09 39.44 -5.97
N CYS A 20 -7.49 38.67 -6.82
CA CYS A 20 -7.70 37.23 -6.87
C CYS A 20 -7.45 36.60 -5.49
N HIS A 21 -8.34 36.82 -4.55
CA HIS A 21 -8.34 36.07 -3.30
C HIS A 21 -8.80 34.66 -3.67
N LYS A 22 -7.87 33.72 -3.64
CA LYS A 22 -8.20 32.30 -3.88
C LYS A 22 -9.18 31.86 -2.82
N SER A 23 -10.21 31.13 -3.22
CA SER A 23 -11.08 30.44 -2.28
C SER A 23 -10.32 29.34 -1.54
N LYS A 24 -10.76 28.95 -0.34
CA LYS A 24 -10.12 27.88 0.42
C LYS A 24 -10.05 26.54 -0.34
N PRO A 25 -11.10 26.12 -1.10
CA PRO A 25 -11.02 24.98 -2.00
C PRO A 25 -9.90 25.09 -3.05
N GLU A 26 -9.72 26.28 -3.65
CA GLU A 26 -8.63 26.51 -4.61
C GLU A 26 -7.26 26.41 -3.95
N ILE A 27 -7.12 26.93 -2.71
CA ILE A 27 -5.87 26.79 -1.95
C ILE A 27 -5.55 25.33 -1.66
N VAL A 28 -6.54 24.50 -1.29
CA VAL A 28 -6.34 23.07 -1.08
C VAL A 28 -5.93 22.34 -2.37
N ASN A 29 -6.57 22.67 -3.50
CA ASN A 29 -6.17 22.10 -4.80
C ASN A 29 -4.72 22.48 -5.14
N ASP A 30 -4.36 23.75 -5.03
CA ASP A 30 -3.01 24.23 -5.33
C ASP A 30 -1.96 23.62 -4.38
N PHE A 31 -2.34 23.41 -3.11
CA PHE A 31 -1.49 22.72 -2.14
C PHE A 31 -1.27 21.25 -2.53
N ILE A 32 -2.31 20.53 -2.96
CA ILE A 32 -2.20 19.15 -3.45
C ILE A 32 -1.32 19.10 -4.72
N ASP A 33 -1.47 20.05 -5.63
CA ASP A 33 -0.63 20.17 -6.82
C ASP A 33 0.84 20.44 -6.46
N ALA A 34 1.08 21.30 -5.47
CA ALA A 34 2.42 21.55 -4.94
C ALA A 34 3.00 20.29 -4.28
N LYS A 35 2.19 19.56 -3.50
CA LYS A 35 2.54 18.27 -2.91
C LYS A 35 2.96 17.28 -3.99
N ASN A 36 2.17 17.13 -5.04
CA ASN A 36 2.43 16.23 -6.16
C ASN A 36 3.63 16.63 -7.03
N SER A 37 4.12 17.86 -6.90
CA SER A 37 5.35 18.34 -7.55
C SER A 37 6.60 18.11 -6.70
N TYR A 38 6.45 17.69 -5.44
CA TYR A 38 7.53 17.50 -4.46
C TYR A 38 8.38 18.74 -4.20
N ASP A 39 7.77 19.93 -4.37
CA ASP A 39 8.41 21.22 -4.19
C ASP A 39 8.12 21.75 -2.78
N THR A 40 9.03 21.46 -1.84
CA THR A 40 8.89 21.85 -0.43
C THR A 40 8.90 23.37 -0.24
N GLU A 41 9.60 24.13 -1.10
CA GLU A 41 9.58 25.59 -1.05
C GLU A 41 8.21 26.15 -1.42
N LYS A 42 7.61 25.58 -2.49
CA LYS A 42 6.24 25.93 -2.89
C LYS A 42 5.22 25.51 -1.84
N LEU A 43 5.34 24.30 -1.27
CA LEU A 43 4.49 23.85 -0.17
C LEU A 43 4.54 24.78 1.03
N SER A 44 5.74 25.23 1.42
CA SER A 44 5.94 26.14 2.56
C SER A 44 5.15 27.45 2.44
N GLN A 45 4.86 27.91 1.23
CA GLN A 45 4.10 29.14 0.98
C GLN A 45 2.63 29.03 1.40
N TYR A 46 2.06 27.82 1.36
CA TYR A 46 0.69 27.52 1.77
C TYR A 46 0.54 27.32 3.29
N LEU A 47 1.63 27.15 4.03
CA LEU A 47 1.62 26.80 5.45
C LEU A 47 1.90 28.01 6.34
N THR A 48 1.21 28.10 7.48
CA THR A 48 1.57 29.07 8.53
C THR A 48 2.89 28.68 9.21
N ASP A 49 3.49 29.59 9.97
CA ASP A 49 4.72 29.28 10.71
C ASP A 49 4.47 28.32 11.88
N ASP A 50 3.26 28.33 12.43
CA ASP A 50 2.77 27.43 13.48
C ASP A 50 1.96 26.25 12.93
N PHE A 51 2.21 25.85 11.68
CA PHE A 51 1.52 24.73 11.03
C PHE A 51 1.77 23.42 11.75
N MET A 52 0.70 22.57 11.82
CA MET A 52 0.74 21.24 12.41
C MET A 52 0.08 20.20 11.49
N TYR A 53 0.70 19.05 11.35
CA TYR A 53 0.16 17.90 10.65
C TYR A 53 -0.14 16.76 11.64
N TYR A 54 -1.33 16.19 11.56
CA TYR A 54 -1.81 15.15 12.45
C TYR A 54 -2.17 13.89 11.64
N TYR A 55 -1.53 12.79 11.96
CA TYR A 55 -1.82 11.48 11.39
C TYR A 55 -1.72 10.41 12.47
N ASP A 56 -2.85 9.80 12.83
CA ASP A 56 -2.94 8.87 13.95
C ASP A 56 -2.35 9.49 15.23
N ASP A 57 -1.45 8.81 15.92
CA ASP A 57 -0.74 9.33 17.10
C ASP A 57 0.47 10.22 16.75
N THR A 58 0.74 10.42 15.48
CA THR A 58 1.88 11.23 15.00
C THR A 58 1.47 12.68 14.83
N VAL A 59 2.31 13.59 15.35
CA VAL A 59 2.16 15.03 15.19
C VAL A 59 3.45 15.60 14.67
N SER A 60 3.42 16.29 13.53
CA SER A 60 4.59 16.93 12.93
C SER A 60 4.37 18.43 12.82
N ASP A 61 5.37 19.21 13.18
CA ASP A 61 5.37 20.65 12.92
C ASP A 61 5.75 20.95 11.45
N LYS A 62 5.78 22.24 11.10
CA LYS A 62 6.10 22.67 9.73
C LYS A 62 7.47 22.19 9.27
N SER A 63 8.49 22.17 10.14
CA SER A 63 9.86 21.80 9.77
C SER A 63 9.98 20.31 9.55
N GLU A 64 9.35 19.51 10.39
CA GLU A 64 9.28 18.04 10.24
C GLU A 64 8.45 17.64 9.02
N TYR A 65 7.31 18.32 8.79
CA TYR A 65 6.47 18.05 7.62
C TYR A 65 7.18 18.37 6.29
N LEU A 66 8.03 19.40 6.27
CA LEU A 66 8.79 19.83 5.10
C LEU A 66 10.20 19.22 5.05
N ASP A 67 10.49 18.22 5.88
CA ASP A 67 11.80 17.55 5.88
C ASP A 67 12.16 17.04 4.49
N LYS A 68 13.32 17.47 4.02
CA LYS A 68 13.74 17.19 2.65
C LYS A 68 13.97 15.71 2.40
N ASP A 69 14.54 15.00 3.36
CA ASP A 69 14.85 13.58 3.19
C ASP A 69 13.56 12.76 3.05
N GLY A 70 12.52 13.10 3.84
CA GLY A 70 11.19 12.51 3.71
C GLY A 70 10.56 12.81 2.35
N TRP A 71 10.67 14.05 1.84
CA TRP A 71 10.13 14.42 0.53
C TRP A 71 10.90 13.81 -0.64
N ASP A 72 12.21 13.58 -0.53
CA ASP A 72 12.99 12.85 -1.52
C ASP A 72 12.55 11.37 -1.60
N ILE A 73 12.14 10.78 -0.46
CA ILE A 73 11.51 9.45 -0.44
C ILE A 73 10.18 9.47 -1.22
N PHE A 74 9.25 10.39 -0.90
CA PHE A 74 7.97 10.49 -1.61
C PHE A 74 8.13 10.71 -3.11
N LYS A 75 9.12 11.49 -3.51
CA LYS A 75 9.47 11.70 -4.91
C LYS A 75 9.98 10.41 -5.57
N THR A 76 10.83 9.66 -4.87
CA THR A 76 11.42 8.41 -5.39
C THR A 76 10.36 7.32 -5.58
N ILE A 77 9.39 7.23 -4.66
CA ILE A 77 8.26 6.29 -4.79
C ILE A 77 7.11 6.84 -5.65
N GLU A 78 7.26 8.04 -6.20
CA GLU A 78 6.24 8.72 -7.00
C GLU A 78 4.88 8.82 -6.27
N GLU A 79 4.89 9.14 -4.96
CA GLU A 79 3.64 9.28 -4.23
C GLU A 79 2.78 10.39 -4.84
N LYS A 80 1.53 10.06 -5.16
CA LYS A 80 0.54 10.99 -5.70
C LYS A 80 -0.70 11.03 -4.84
N THR A 81 -1.18 12.23 -4.59
CA THR A 81 -2.47 12.48 -3.96
C THR A 81 -3.47 12.96 -5.03
N THR A 82 -4.64 12.35 -5.09
CA THR A 82 -5.72 12.77 -5.99
C THR A 82 -6.95 13.13 -5.18
N LEU A 83 -7.45 14.34 -5.37
CA LEU A 83 -8.68 14.81 -4.73
C LEU A 83 -9.89 14.13 -5.38
N LEU A 84 -10.71 13.43 -4.58
CA LEU A 84 -11.97 12.82 -5.01
C LEU A 84 -13.17 13.70 -4.71
N LYS A 85 -13.15 14.32 -3.52
CA LYS A 85 -14.25 15.16 -3.04
C LYS A 85 -13.72 16.27 -2.15
N ILE A 86 -14.37 17.43 -2.25
CA ILE A 86 -14.10 18.58 -1.43
C ILE A 86 -15.40 19.14 -0.86
N GLN A 87 -15.40 19.49 0.42
CA GLN A 87 -16.51 20.12 1.11
C GLN A 87 -16.02 21.35 1.86
N ASP A 88 -16.54 22.51 1.49
CA ASP A 88 -16.28 23.76 2.16
C ASP A 88 -17.28 23.95 3.32
N LEU A 89 -16.74 24.17 4.52
CA LEU A 89 -17.48 24.42 5.75
C LEU A 89 -17.03 25.75 6.40
N ASP A 90 -16.86 26.78 5.61
CA ASP A 90 -16.42 28.13 5.97
C ASP A 90 -15.01 28.21 6.59
N SER A 91 -14.84 27.69 7.80
CA SER A 91 -13.56 27.75 8.54
C SER A 91 -12.64 26.56 8.26
N ILE A 92 -13.18 25.50 7.71
CA ILE A 92 -12.45 24.24 7.42
C ILE A 92 -12.86 23.69 6.07
N ILE A 93 -11.91 23.00 5.43
CA ILE A 93 -12.19 22.19 4.24
C ILE A 93 -12.04 20.71 4.62
N LYS A 94 -13.03 19.90 4.26
CA LYS A 94 -12.94 18.45 4.35
C LYS A 94 -12.77 17.84 2.95
N THR A 95 -11.91 16.85 2.85
CA THR A 95 -11.65 16.16 1.58
C THR A 95 -11.76 14.65 1.73
N GLU A 96 -11.99 13.99 0.59
CA GLU A 96 -11.70 12.58 0.38
C GLU A 96 -10.63 12.52 -0.71
N GLU A 97 -9.51 11.84 -0.43
CA GLU A 97 -8.32 11.84 -1.27
C GLU A 97 -7.77 10.42 -1.42
N THR A 98 -7.40 10.03 -2.63
CA THR A 98 -6.58 8.83 -2.81
C THR A 98 -5.11 9.17 -2.71
N VAL A 99 -4.36 8.26 -2.11
CA VAL A 99 -2.90 8.26 -2.15
C VAL A 99 -2.45 6.99 -2.87
N SER A 100 -1.47 7.11 -3.73
CA SER A 100 -0.89 5.98 -4.47
C SER A 100 0.58 6.24 -4.77
N HIS A 101 1.34 5.17 -4.90
CA HIS A 101 2.76 5.19 -5.28
C HIS A 101 3.01 4.31 -6.50
N ILE A 102 4.24 4.39 -7.02
CA ILE A 102 4.67 3.60 -8.19
C ILE A 102 4.39 2.11 -7.99
N ALA A 103 4.62 1.58 -6.79
CA ALA A 103 4.37 0.17 -6.50
C ALA A 103 2.88 -0.22 -6.64
N ASP A 104 1.95 0.61 -6.14
CA ASP A 104 0.51 0.37 -6.31
C ASP A 104 0.10 0.37 -7.78
N SER A 105 0.76 1.22 -8.57
CA SER A 105 0.47 1.31 -10.00
C SER A 105 1.02 0.12 -10.77
N LEU A 106 2.26 -0.29 -10.50
CA LEU A 106 2.92 -1.42 -11.16
C LEU A 106 2.32 -2.77 -10.78
N LEU A 107 1.92 -2.93 -9.52
CA LEU A 107 1.25 -4.15 -9.02
C LEU A 107 -0.26 -4.15 -9.27
N GLU A 108 -0.82 -3.08 -9.82
CA GLU A 108 -2.26 -2.95 -10.08
C GLU A 108 -3.11 -3.11 -8.80
N VAL A 109 -2.66 -2.51 -7.68
CA VAL A 109 -3.42 -2.50 -6.42
C VAL A 109 -4.70 -1.68 -6.61
N ASN A 110 -5.84 -2.29 -6.35
CA ASN A 110 -7.15 -1.67 -6.49
C ASN A 110 -8.19 -2.31 -5.54
N PRO A 111 -8.92 -1.53 -4.74
CA PRO A 111 -8.94 -0.06 -4.71
C PRO A 111 -7.67 0.54 -4.11
N LYS A 112 -7.39 1.81 -4.46
CA LYS A 112 -6.36 2.61 -3.79
C LYS A 112 -6.86 3.03 -2.41
N ILE A 113 -5.93 3.34 -1.50
CA ILE A 113 -6.30 3.87 -0.18
C ILE A 113 -7.00 5.22 -0.33
N VAL A 114 -8.10 5.40 0.42
CA VAL A 114 -8.87 6.66 0.45
C VAL A 114 -8.80 7.24 1.86
N LEU A 115 -8.22 8.44 1.95
CA LEU A 115 -8.07 9.18 3.20
C LEU A 115 -9.13 10.27 3.29
N LYS A 116 -9.70 10.44 4.48
CA LYS A 116 -10.48 11.60 4.84
C LYS A 116 -9.59 12.60 5.56
N ARG A 117 -9.56 13.86 5.09
CA ARG A 117 -8.72 14.89 5.68
C ARG A 117 -9.53 16.15 6.02
N THR A 118 -9.09 16.82 7.08
CA THR A 118 -9.58 18.15 7.47
C THR A 118 -8.44 19.15 7.38
N TYR A 119 -8.65 20.20 6.61
CA TYR A 119 -7.75 21.35 6.43
C TYR A 119 -8.29 22.54 7.22
N ARG A 120 -7.50 23.10 8.13
CA ARG A 120 -7.84 24.29 8.91
C ARG A 120 -6.99 25.45 8.47
N PHE A 121 -7.58 26.64 8.43
CA PHE A 121 -6.96 27.83 7.90
C PHE A 121 -6.71 28.90 8.98
N SER A 122 -5.70 29.71 8.74
CA SER A 122 -5.47 31.01 9.37
C SER A 122 -5.21 32.01 8.23
N GLY A 123 -6.21 32.87 7.95
CA GLY A 123 -6.22 33.66 6.70
C GLY A 123 -6.23 32.75 5.47
N ASP A 124 -5.29 32.99 4.57
CA ASP A 124 -5.15 32.26 3.32
C ASP A 124 -4.12 31.12 3.40
N LYS A 125 -3.69 30.76 4.61
CA LYS A 125 -2.72 29.69 4.82
C LYS A 125 -3.30 28.58 5.66
N LEU A 126 -2.80 27.37 5.41
CA LEU A 126 -3.12 26.18 6.17
C LEU A 126 -2.43 26.24 7.54
N LYS A 127 -3.23 26.19 8.59
CA LYS A 127 -2.78 26.11 9.97
C LYS A 127 -2.60 24.68 10.43
N SER A 128 -3.46 23.78 9.95
CA SER A 128 -3.28 22.35 10.20
C SER A 128 -3.95 21.48 9.13
N ILE A 129 -3.40 20.28 8.98
CA ILE A 129 -3.99 19.18 8.23
C ILE A 129 -4.14 18.01 9.20
N THR A 130 -5.33 17.41 9.24
CA THR A 130 -5.60 16.21 10.04
C THR A 130 -6.08 15.11 9.12
N VAL A 131 -5.48 13.92 9.21
CA VAL A 131 -6.03 12.70 8.61
C VAL A 131 -7.06 12.14 9.58
N ASP A 132 -8.34 12.30 9.25
CA ASP A 132 -9.44 11.93 10.14
C ASP A 132 -9.69 10.42 10.16
N SER A 133 -9.57 9.75 9.01
CA SER A 133 -9.80 8.30 8.87
C SER A 133 -9.37 7.79 7.49
N ILE A 134 -9.24 6.47 7.41
CA ILE A 134 -9.16 5.71 6.16
C ILE A 134 -10.57 5.18 5.87
N LEU A 135 -11.09 5.37 4.65
CA LEU A 135 -12.48 5.00 4.30
C LEU A 135 -12.63 3.55 3.85
N ASN A 136 -11.57 2.94 3.32
CA ASN A 136 -11.59 1.60 2.75
C ASN A 136 -10.41 0.73 3.23
N PRO A 137 -10.16 0.64 4.55
CA PRO A 137 -8.95 -0.03 5.04
C PRO A 137 -8.94 -1.52 4.71
N GLU A 138 -10.06 -2.22 4.83
CA GLU A 138 -10.15 -3.66 4.62
C GLU A 138 -9.98 -4.04 3.13
N GLU A 139 -10.68 -3.34 2.23
CA GLU A 139 -10.59 -3.58 0.80
C GLU A 139 -9.19 -3.25 0.25
N TYR A 140 -8.60 -2.14 0.72
CA TYR A 140 -7.23 -1.79 0.37
C TYR A 140 -6.25 -2.84 0.88
N GLN A 141 -6.33 -3.22 2.16
CA GLN A 141 -5.43 -4.20 2.77
C GLN A 141 -5.54 -5.56 2.07
N LYS A 142 -6.74 -5.98 1.69
CA LYS A 142 -6.94 -7.21 0.92
C LYS A 142 -6.22 -7.13 -0.43
N SER A 143 -6.49 -6.08 -1.20
CA SER A 143 -5.85 -5.88 -2.50
C SER A 143 -4.33 -5.75 -2.38
N TYR A 144 -3.85 -5.05 -1.36
CA TYR A 144 -2.43 -4.93 -1.04
C TYR A 144 -1.83 -6.31 -0.81
N ASN A 145 -2.38 -7.10 0.10
CA ASN A 145 -1.85 -8.44 0.41
C ASN A 145 -1.84 -9.36 -0.82
N GLU A 146 -2.90 -9.35 -1.63
CA GLU A 146 -2.98 -10.15 -2.86
C GLU A 146 -1.87 -9.83 -3.87
N LYS A 147 -1.36 -8.60 -3.87
CA LYS A 147 -0.38 -8.11 -4.82
C LYS A 147 1.06 -8.06 -4.27
N TYR A 148 1.21 -7.58 -3.04
CA TYR A 148 2.53 -7.40 -2.43
C TYR A 148 3.11 -8.69 -1.84
N ILE A 149 2.30 -9.60 -1.30
CA ILE A 149 2.81 -10.86 -0.75
C ILE A 149 3.54 -11.70 -1.82
N PRO A 150 2.99 -11.90 -3.05
CA PRO A 150 3.72 -12.58 -4.12
C PRO A 150 5.02 -11.87 -4.52
N PHE A 151 5.02 -10.54 -4.55
CA PHE A 151 6.22 -9.77 -4.84
C PHE A 151 7.28 -9.92 -3.74
N ALA A 152 6.90 -9.83 -2.47
CA ALA A 152 7.81 -10.05 -1.35
C ALA A 152 8.41 -11.47 -1.40
N PHE A 153 7.59 -12.46 -1.70
CA PHE A 153 8.04 -13.83 -1.88
C PHE A 153 9.02 -13.99 -3.07
N TYR A 154 8.79 -13.28 -4.18
CA TYR A 154 9.73 -13.22 -5.30
C TYR A 154 11.10 -12.69 -4.88
N ILE A 155 11.13 -11.58 -4.09
CA ILE A 155 12.39 -11.01 -3.58
C ILE A 155 13.11 -12.04 -2.71
N GLN A 156 12.40 -12.66 -1.78
CA GLN A 156 12.96 -13.67 -0.89
C GLN A 156 13.52 -14.88 -1.66
N ASP A 157 12.80 -15.39 -2.65
CA ASP A 157 13.18 -16.57 -3.42
C ASP A 157 14.38 -16.29 -4.34
N LYS A 158 14.38 -15.15 -5.03
CA LYS A 158 15.38 -14.82 -6.04
C LYS A 158 16.66 -14.23 -5.47
N TYR A 159 16.57 -13.43 -4.40
CA TYR A 159 17.70 -12.69 -3.85
C TYR A 159 18.13 -13.15 -2.45
N ASP A 160 17.42 -14.14 -1.86
CA ASP A 160 17.61 -14.63 -0.48
C ASP A 160 17.56 -13.52 0.59
N ILE A 161 16.83 -12.42 0.30
CA ILE A 161 16.61 -11.32 1.22
C ILE A 161 15.43 -11.65 2.11
N ARG A 162 15.65 -11.73 3.42
CA ARG A 162 14.65 -12.11 4.42
C ARG A 162 14.31 -10.99 5.39
N ASP A 163 15.17 -9.99 5.48
CA ASP A 163 14.98 -8.79 6.29
C ASP A 163 14.75 -7.59 5.37
N GLU A 164 13.60 -6.94 5.50
CA GLU A 164 13.27 -5.73 4.74
C GLU A 164 14.24 -4.57 4.98
N ASN A 165 14.92 -4.56 6.15
CA ASN A 165 15.95 -3.59 6.45
C ASN A 165 17.21 -3.71 5.56
N GLU A 166 17.36 -4.82 4.82
CA GLU A 166 18.41 -4.99 3.81
C GLU A 166 18.08 -4.28 2.48
N LEU A 167 16.83 -3.78 2.34
CA LEU A 167 16.34 -3.17 1.11
C LEU A 167 16.37 -1.65 1.19
N THR A 168 17.02 -1.03 0.22
CA THR A 168 16.79 0.39 -0.08
C THR A 168 15.58 0.56 -1.00
N ILE A 169 15.05 1.78 -1.07
CA ILE A 169 13.92 2.10 -1.96
C ILE A 169 14.27 1.80 -3.42
N GLU A 170 15.51 2.11 -3.84
CA GLU A 170 15.99 1.83 -5.18
C GLU A 170 16.02 0.34 -5.49
N HIS A 171 16.41 -0.50 -4.50
CA HIS A 171 16.35 -1.95 -4.62
C HIS A 171 14.91 -2.41 -4.81
N ILE A 172 13.97 -1.91 -4.00
CA ILE A 172 12.55 -2.27 -4.10
C ILE A 172 11.99 -1.91 -5.48
N ILE A 173 12.25 -0.69 -5.98
CA ILE A 173 11.79 -0.26 -7.31
C ILE A 173 12.41 -1.11 -8.41
N LYS A 174 13.70 -1.43 -8.32
CA LYS A 174 14.38 -2.31 -9.28
C LYS A 174 13.73 -3.68 -9.32
N TYR A 175 13.58 -4.32 -8.15
CA TYR A 175 13.00 -5.67 -8.07
C TYR A 175 11.53 -5.71 -8.47
N LEU A 176 10.80 -4.62 -8.19
CA LEU A 176 9.42 -4.47 -8.62
C LEU A 176 9.30 -4.45 -10.15
N ASN A 177 10.16 -3.66 -10.83
CA ASN A 177 10.21 -3.62 -12.30
C ASN A 177 10.58 -5.00 -12.88
N GLU A 178 11.51 -5.71 -12.26
CA GLU A 178 11.87 -7.06 -12.67
C GLU A 178 10.70 -8.04 -12.49
N TYR A 179 9.98 -7.96 -11.36
CA TYR A 179 8.83 -8.79 -11.07
C TYR A 179 7.69 -8.58 -12.06
N VAL A 180 7.33 -7.33 -12.35
CA VAL A 180 6.23 -7.03 -13.28
C VAL A 180 6.58 -7.36 -14.72
N ALA A 181 7.88 -7.42 -15.06
CA ALA A 181 8.37 -7.86 -16.38
C ALA A 181 8.31 -9.39 -16.57
N LEU A 182 8.11 -10.18 -15.49
CA LEU A 182 7.93 -11.63 -15.61
C LEU A 182 6.67 -11.97 -16.41
N PRO A 183 6.66 -13.09 -17.13
CA PRO A 183 5.45 -13.64 -17.72
C PRO A 183 4.32 -13.80 -16.68
N ILE A 184 3.09 -13.62 -17.10
CA ILE A 184 1.92 -13.76 -16.21
C ILE A 184 1.88 -15.13 -15.54
N SER A 185 2.26 -16.19 -16.26
CA SER A 185 2.35 -17.56 -15.71
C SER A 185 3.33 -17.66 -14.53
N GLU A 186 4.51 -17.04 -14.64
CA GLU A 186 5.50 -17.03 -13.56
C GLU A 186 5.01 -16.19 -12.36
N ARG A 187 4.40 -15.03 -12.59
CA ARG A 187 3.82 -14.22 -11.50
C ARG A 187 2.70 -14.97 -10.78
N LYS A 188 1.87 -15.73 -11.53
CA LYS A 188 0.85 -16.60 -10.94
C LYS A 188 1.46 -17.72 -10.11
N GLU A 189 2.57 -18.31 -10.57
CA GLU A 189 3.32 -19.29 -9.80
C GLU A 189 3.81 -18.71 -8.47
N TYR A 190 4.45 -17.54 -8.48
CA TYR A 190 4.86 -16.85 -7.25
C TYR A 190 3.67 -16.57 -6.32
N SER A 191 2.53 -16.19 -6.85
CA SER A 191 1.31 -15.98 -6.06
C SER A 191 0.87 -17.29 -5.37
N THR A 192 0.87 -18.41 -6.09
CA THR A 192 0.49 -19.71 -5.52
C THR A 192 1.44 -20.12 -4.40
N TYR A 193 2.76 -20.06 -4.63
CA TYR A 193 3.75 -20.40 -3.60
C TYR A 193 3.70 -19.47 -2.40
N ALA A 194 3.49 -18.18 -2.62
CA ALA A 194 3.38 -17.18 -1.53
C ALA A 194 2.18 -17.46 -0.62
N HIS A 195 1.04 -17.82 -1.19
CA HIS A 195 -0.17 -18.16 -0.43
C HIS A 195 -0.03 -19.50 0.33
N LEU A 196 0.80 -20.41 -0.15
CA LEU A 196 1.05 -21.66 0.55
C LEU A 196 2.01 -21.53 1.74
N GLN A 197 2.78 -20.44 1.85
CA GLN A 197 3.72 -20.31 2.98
C GLN A 197 3.02 -20.39 4.32
N GLY A 198 3.64 -21.07 5.31
CA GLY A 198 3.12 -21.23 6.65
C GLY A 198 2.56 -22.63 6.94
N ALA A 199 1.78 -22.73 8.00
CA ALA A 199 1.24 -23.99 8.50
C ALA A 199 -0.23 -24.17 8.11
N PHE A 200 -0.56 -25.37 7.63
CA PHE A 200 -1.92 -25.85 7.43
C PHE A 200 -2.16 -27.01 8.38
N THR A 201 -3.22 -26.94 9.18
CA THR A 201 -3.55 -27.95 10.18
C THR A 201 -4.85 -28.67 9.87
N SER A 202 -4.94 -29.94 10.25
CA SER A 202 -6.14 -30.75 10.09
C SER A 202 -6.59 -31.35 11.42
N ASN A 203 -7.90 -31.37 11.62
CA ASN A 203 -8.54 -32.05 12.74
C ASN A 203 -9.26 -33.34 12.30
N ASP A 204 -9.43 -33.56 10.99
CA ASP A 204 -10.15 -34.69 10.42
C ASP A 204 -9.22 -35.69 9.69
N CYS A 205 -7.97 -35.33 9.41
CA CYS A 205 -6.97 -36.26 8.92
C CYS A 205 -6.30 -37.01 10.09
N HIS A 206 -6.40 -38.33 10.09
CA HIS A 206 -5.85 -39.17 11.17
C HIS A 206 -4.33 -39.38 11.07
N LEU A 207 -3.78 -39.41 9.85
CA LEU A 207 -2.36 -39.71 9.64
C LEU A 207 -1.45 -38.50 9.72
N TYR A 208 -1.96 -37.33 9.37
CA TYR A 208 -1.18 -36.10 9.32
C TYR A 208 -1.90 -34.95 10.03
N LYS A 209 -1.21 -34.32 10.96
CA LYS A 209 -1.75 -33.24 11.77
C LYS A 209 -1.53 -31.87 11.13
N ALA A 210 -0.38 -31.68 10.49
CA ALA A 210 -0.04 -30.40 9.88
C ALA A 210 0.93 -30.56 8.72
N LEU A 211 0.88 -29.56 7.81
CA LEU A 211 1.82 -29.34 6.73
C LEU A 211 2.38 -27.92 6.89
N ILE A 212 3.70 -27.77 6.90
CA ILE A 212 4.37 -26.48 7.06
C ILE A 212 5.21 -26.23 5.82
N PHE A 213 4.75 -25.35 4.93
CA PHE A 213 5.43 -25.02 3.68
C PHE A 213 6.47 -23.91 3.90
N ARG A 214 7.67 -24.10 3.31
CA ARG A 214 8.79 -23.16 3.37
C ARG A 214 9.47 -23.05 2.02
N GLY A 215 9.37 -21.87 1.39
CA GLY A 215 9.90 -21.63 0.06
C GLY A 215 9.17 -22.49 -0.99
N LYS A 216 9.78 -22.66 -2.18
CA LYS A 216 9.17 -23.39 -3.32
C LYS A 216 9.32 -24.91 -3.29
N LYS A 217 10.09 -25.47 -2.36
CA LYS A 217 10.48 -26.89 -2.47
C LYS A 217 10.33 -27.70 -1.19
N THR A 218 10.19 -27.05 -0.04
CA THR A 218 10.26 -27.74 1.25
C THR A 218 8.94 -27.70 1.98
N VAL A 219 8.47 -28.86 2.43
CA VAL A 219 7.36 -29.00 3.35
C VAL A 219 7.77 -29.84 4.54
N THR A 220 7.39 -29.41 5.74
CA THR A 220 7.50 -30.24 6.94
C THR A 220 6.12 -30.83 7.24
N ILE A 221 6.03 -32.13 7.32
CA ILE A 221 4.82 -32.86 7.66
C ILE A 221 4.90 -33.21 9.15
N ILE A 222 3.82 -32.99 9.89
CA ILE A 222 3.66 -33.42 11.28
C ILE A 222 2.74 -34.64 11.29
N ASP A 223 3.24 -35.79 11.71
CA ASP A 223 2.40 -36.99 11.80
C ASP A 223 1.32 -36.87 12.86
N GLY A 224 0.18 -37.53 12.65
CA GLY A 224 -0.99 -37.44 13.52
C GLY A 224 -0.90 -38.27 14.79
N PHE A 225 -0.01 -39.27 14.86
CA PHE A 225 0.07 -40.20 15.98
C PHE A 225 1.02 -39.71 17.07
N PHE A 226 2.24 -39.36 16.69
CA PHE A 226 3.30 -39.01 17.64
C PHE A 226 3.72 -37.55 17.56
N GLY A 227 3.24 -36.81 16.55
CA GLY A 227 3.59 -35.41 16.34
C GLY A 227 5.04 -35.21 15.84
N PHE A 228 5.69 -36.26 15.31
CA PHE A 228 7.05 -36.13 14.78
C PHE A 228 7.07 -35.33 13.48
N PRO A 229 7.96 -34.31 13.38
CA PRO A 229 8.14 -33.59 12.14
C PRO A 229 9.10 -34.36 11.21
N PHE A 230 8.78 -34.39 9.92
CA PHE A 230 9.73 -34.79 8.86
C PHE A 230 9.63 -33.85 7.69
N ALA A 231 10.78 -33.38 7.20
CA ALA A 231 10.88 -32.49 6.08
C ALA A 231 11.09 -33.26 4.78
N THR A 232 10.38 -32.84 3.73
CA THR A 232 10.51 -33.43 2.39
C THR A 232 10.26 -32.37 1.33
N SER A 233 10.33 -32.78 0.05
CA SER A 233 10.06 -31.90 -1.07
C SER A 233 8.59 -31.95 -1.49
N TYR A 234 8.14 -30.84 -2.09
CA TYR A 234 6.85 -30.78 -2.75
C TYR A 234 6.96 -30.12 -4.12
N GLU A 235 5.98 -30.39 -4.96
CA GLU A 235 5.79 -29.81 -6.28
C GLU A 235 4.34 -29.36 -6.41
N ILE A 236 4.09 -28.32 -7.20
CA ILE A 236 2.74 -27.88 -7.57
C ILE A 236 2.54 -28.20 -9.03
N ASP A 237 1.41 -28.85 -9.33
CA ASP A 237 0.95 -29.13 -10.68
C ASP A 237 -0.49 -28.63 -10.80
N GLU A 238 -0.68 -27.52 -11.50
CA GLU A 238 -1.93 -26.77 -11.59
C GLU A 238 -2.48 -26.35 -10.21
N ASN A 239 -3.54 -27.01 -9.73
CA ASN A 239 -4.15 -26.81 -8.42
C ASN A 239 -3.88 -27.95 -7.43
N TYR A 240 -2.92 -28.83 -7.74
CA TYR A 240 -2.53 -29.93 -6.87
C TYR A 240 -1.13 -29.76 -6.32
N ILE A 241 -0.97 -30.07 -5.04
CA ILE A 241 0.32 -30.21 -4.38
C ILE A 241 0.64 -31.70 -4.31
N ARG A 242 1.81 -32.07 -4.83
CA ARG A 242 2.37 -33.41 -4.67
C ARG A 242 3.51 -33.34 -3.67
N ILE A 243 3.38 -34.05 -2.55
CA ILE A 243 4.42 -34.15 -1.54
C ILE A 243 5.05 -35.54 -1.64
N ARG A 244 6.36 -35.62 -1.84
CA ARG A 244 7.09 -36.87 -1.97
C ARG A 244 7.42 -37.42 -0.60
N THR A 245 7.08 -38.71 -0.38
CA THR A 245 7.51 -39.45 0.81
C THR A 245 8.21 -40.75 0.38
N ASP A 246 8.92 -41.42 1.28
CA ASP A 246 9.63 -42.66 1.03
C ASP A 246 8.71 -43.83 0.61
N LYS A 247 7.42 -43.72 0.91
CA LYS A 247 6.45 -44.83 0.68
C LYS A 247 5.47 -44.53 -0.44
N SER A 248 5.05 -43.25 -0.59
CA SER A 248 4.07 -42.84 -1.59
C SER A 248 4.05 -41.34 -1.71
N ASP A 249 3.56 -40.84 -2.83
CA ASP A 249 3.25 -39.42 -2.97
C ASP A 249 1.93 -39.14 -2.25
N LEU A 250 1.88 -38.00 -1.54
CA LEU A 250 0.64 -37.45 -0.98
C LEU A 250 0.13 -36.34 -1.91
N LEU A 251 -1.17 -36.35 -2.18
CA LEU A 251 -1.81 -35.38 -3.05
C LEU A 251 -2.76 -34.49 -2.23
N PHE A 252 -2.70 -33.19 -2.51
CA PHE A 252 -3.59 -32.19 -1.92
C PHE A 252 -4.10 -31.26 -3.02
N GLU A 253 -5.40 -31.09 -3.10
CA GLU A 253 -6.02 -30.06 -3.91
C GLU A 253 -5.92 -28.70 -3.20
N ILE A 254 -5.45 -27.67 -3.90
CA ILE A 254 -5.50 -26.26 -3.46
C ILE A 254 -6.90 -25.75 -3.74
N LYS A 255 -7.76 -25.69 -2.74
CA LYS A 255 -9.12 -25.20 -2.88
C LYS A 255 -9.17 -23.67 -2.92
N ASP A 256 -8.39 -23.04 -2.06
CA ASP A 256 -8.19 -21.60 -1.96
C ASP A 256 -6.90 -21.27 -1.19
N SER A 257 -6.64 -19.99 -0.89
CA SER A 257 -5.43 -19.55 -0.17
C SER A 257 -5.32 -20.07 1.26
N GLU A 258 -6.42 -20.56 1.85
CA GLU A 258 -6.54 -20.94 3.25
C GLU A 258 -6.84 -22.45 3.42
N THR A 259 -7.16 -23.16 2.34
CA THR A 259 -7.70 -24.52 2.43
C THR A 259 -7.07 -25.48 1.44
N LEU A 260 -6.56 -26.60 1.95
CA LEU A 260 -6.10 -27.75 1.17
C LEU A 260 -7.00 -28.95 1.46
N ILE A 261 -7.30 -29.74 0.43
CA ILE A 261 -8.04 -31.00 0.56
C ILE A 261 -7.09 -32.15 0.24
N GLY A 262 -6.80 -32.97 1.25
CA GLY A 262 -5.98 -34.16 1.10
C GLY A 262 -6.74 -35.33 0.50
N GLU A 263 -6.05 -36.14 -0.31
CA GLU A 263 -6.59 -37.33 -0.95
C GLU A 263 -5.92 -38.63 -0.41
N GLY A 264 -6.62 -39.72 -0.53
CA GLY A 264 -6.08 -41.06 -0.19
C GLY A 264 -5.65 -41.17 1.28
N PHE A 265 -4.38 -41.43 1.53
CA PHE A 265 -3.82 -41.53 2.89
C PHE A 265 -3.80 -40.17 3.63
N ALA A 266 -3.83 -39.07 2.92
CA ALA A 266 -3.90 -37.73 3.47
C ALA A 266 -5.33 -37.18 3.54
N GLN A 267 -6.35 -38.03 3.31
CA GLN A 267 -7.74 -37.60 3.27
C GLN A 267 -8.10 -36.74 4.49
N GLY A 268 -8.57 -35.54 4.22
CA GLY A 268 -8.98 -34.56 5.22
C GLY A 268 -8.85 -33.12 4.71
N THR A 269 -9.39 -32.19 5.49
CA THR A 269 -9.32 -30.77 5.22
C THR A 269 -8.22 -30.14 6.07
N PHE A 270 -7.32 -29.42 5.44
CA PHE A 270 -6.23 -28.70 6.09
C PHE A 270 -6.48 -27.20 5.93
N THR A 271 -6.60 -26.51 7.05
CA THR A 271 -6.82 -25.06 7.06
C THR A 271 -5.59 -24.33 7.56
N LYS A 272 -5.32 -23.16 6.96
CA LYS A 272 -4.19 -22.34 7.33
C LYS A 272 -4.31 -21.87 8.77
N SER A 273 -3.23 -22.03 9.52
CA SER A 273 -3.15 -21.56 10.90
C SER A 273 -2.54 -20.16 10.91
N ASN A 274 -3.20 -19.24 11.58
CA ASN A 274 -2.70 -17.87 11.81
C ASN A 274 -1.58 -17.87 12.86
#